data_3319859cf467b8b75213934f508ff69f
#
_entry.id   3319859cf467b8b75213934f508ff69f
#
_cell.length_a   1.000
_cell.length_b   1.000
_cell.length_c   1.000
_cell.angle_alpha   90.00
_cell.angle_beta   90.00
_cell.angle_gamma   90.00
#
_symmetry.space_group_name_H-M   'P 1'
#
loop_
_entity.id
_entity.type
_entity.pdbx_description
1 polymer ?
#
loop_
_entity_poly.entity_id
_entity_poly.type
_entity_poly.pdbx_seq_one_letter_code
_entity_poly.pdbx_strand_id
1 'polypeptide(L)'
;RAGGIMGLLGELDRAGLIHRDTKTVLGTTLEEQLNQYDIIRNKDEELHKFFRAGPAGIRTTQAFSQDCRWDSVDDDRVSGCIRNKENAISQEGGLAVLFGNIAKDGCIVKTAGVDESIWKFTGRAIVFESQEDAVAGILGSKVKEGHVVVIRYEGPKGGPGMQEMLYPTSYLKSMGL
;
A
#
# COMPACT_ATOMS: atom_id res chain seq x y z
N ARG A 1 3.81 15.91 2.57
CA ARG A 1 3.56 17.14 1.80
C ARG A 1 2.10 17.23 1.29
N ALA A 2 1.52 16.13 0.85
CA ALA A 2 0.17 16.08 0.27
C ALA A 2 -0.98 16.02 1.30
N GLY A 3 -0.70 16.15 2.60
CA GLY A 3 -1.70 16.09 3.67
C GLY A 3 -1.82 14.75 4.39
N GLY A 4 -0.99 13.76 4.04
CA GLY A 4 -0.95 12.45 4.71
C GLY A 4 -2.29 11.71 4.65
N ILE A 5 -2.57 10.93 5.67
CA ILE A 5 -3.82 10.14 5.76
C ILE A 5 -5.06 11.04 5.74
N MET A 6 -5.00 12.21 6.40
CA MET A 6 -6.15 13.12 6.43
C MET A 6 -6.42 13.75 5.06
N GLY A 7 -5.40 13.99 4.26
CA GLY A 7 -5.56 14.40 2.86
C GLY A 7 -6.22 13.31 2.01
N LEU A 8 -5.83 12.04 2.19
CA LEU A 8 -6.47 10.92 1.52
C LEU A 8 -7.94 10.74 1.95
N LEU A 9 -8.20 10.75 3.25
CA LEU A 9 -9.57 10.65 3.77
C LEU A 9 -10.43 11.85 3.33
N GLY A 10 -9.82 13.03 3.19
CA GLY A 10 -10.49 14.20 2.63
C GLY A 10 -10.97 14.00 1.18
N GLU A 11 -10.18 13.32 0.34
CA GLU A 11 -10.61 12.97 -1.02
C GLU A 11 -11.73 11.92 -1.01
N LEU A 12 -11.63 10.89 -0.18
CA LEU A 12 -12.71 9.91 -0.02
C LEU A 12 -14.01 10.54 0.48
N ASP A 13 -13.91 11.52 1.36
CA ASP A 13 -15.07 12.26 1.85
C ASP A 13 -15.71 13.12 0.76
N ARG A 14 -14.92 13.84 -0.01
CA ARG A 14 -15.41 14.60 -1.18
C ARG A 14 -16.09 13.71 -2.22
N ALA A 15 -15.62 12.48 -2.34
CA ALA A 15 -16.22 11.46 -3.19
C ALA A 15 -17.45 10.77 -2.57
N GLY A 16 -17.82 11.08 -1.32
CA GLY A 16 -18.96 10.47 -0.62
C GLY A 16 -18.76 9.00 -0.24
N LEU A 17 -17.51 8.58 -0.02
CA LEU A 17 -17.13 7.17 0.17
C LEU A 17 -16.84 6.81 1.63
N ILE A 18 -17.00 7.74 2.58
CA ILE A 18 -16.74 7.50 4.01
C ILE A 18 -17.89 8.00 4.90
N HIS A 19 -17.94 7.47 6.11
CA HIS A 19 -18.90 7.86 7.14
C HIS A 19 -18.29 8.93 8.05
N ARG A 20 -18.79 10.16 7.95
CA ARG A 20 -18.27 11.34 8.65
C ARG A 20 -18.49 11.34 10.17
N ASP A 21 -19.59 10.72 10.58
CA ASP A 21 -20.05 10.64 11.98
C ASP A 21 -19.29 9.62 12.82
N THR A 22 -18.42 8.82 12.20
CA THR A 22 -17.61 7.82 12.90
C THR A 22 -16.71 8.49 13.92
N LYS A 23 -16.77 8.03 15.17
CA LYS A 23 -15.90 8.49 16.25
C LYS A 23 -14.47 8.01 16.07
N THR A 24 -13.54 8.89 16.32
CA THR A 24 -12.10 8.62 16.32
C THR A 24 -11.60 8.32 17.74
N VAL A 25 -10.37 7.81 17.85
CA VAL A 25 -9.70 7.57 19.14
C VAL A 25 -9.49 8.85 19.96
N LEU A 26 -9.59 10.03 19.32
CA LEU A 26 -9.48 11.34 19.99
C LEU A 26 -10.80 11.81 20.59
N GLY A 27 -11.86 11.01 20.50
CA GLY A 27 -13.19 11.35 21.01
C GLY A 27 -13.99 12.30 20.11
N THR A 28 -13.42 12.77 19.01
CA THR A 28 -14.05 13.60 18.00
C THR A 28 -14.58 12.75 16.84
N THR A 29 -15.44 13.31 15.99
CA THR A 29 -15.88 12.67 14.76
C THR A 29 -14.81 12.76 13.67
N LEU A 30 -14.93 11.92 12.66
CA LEU A 30 -14.05 11.98 11.48
C LEU A 30 -14.22 13.33 10.74
N GLU A 31 -15.44 13.89 10.70
CA GLU A 31 -15.68 15.19 10.10
C GLU A 31 -14.90 16.31 10.82
N GLU A 32 -14.92 16.30 12.16
CA GLU A 32 -14.14 17.27 12.95
C GLU A 32 -12.64 17.14 12.69
N GLN A 33 -12.13 15.91 12.57
CA GLN A 33 -10.74 15.67 12.22
C GLN A 33 -10.40 16.15 10.81
N LEU A 34 -11.27 15.92 9.83
CA LEU A 34 -11.08 16.40 8.47
C LEU A 34 -11.10 17.93 8.40
N ASN A 35 -12.00 18.57 9.14
CA ASN A 35 -12.06 20.04 9.21
C ASN A 35 -10.80 20.65 9.85
N GLN A 36 -10.16 19.91 10.74
CA GLN A 36 -8.93 20.35 11.41
C GLN A 36 -7.67 20.08 10.60
N TYR A 37 -7.56 18.93 9.92
CA TYR A 37 -6.28 18.44 9.39
C TYR A 37 -6.25 18.22 7.87
N ASP A 38 -7.37 18.29 7.15
CA ASP A 38 -7.34 18.22 5.69
C ASP A 38 -6.87 19.55 5.10
N ILE A 39 -5.68 19.56 4.50
CA ILE A 39 -5.04 20.76 3.92
C ILE A 39 -5.85 21.42 2.79
N ILE A 40 -6.81 20.70 2.21
CA ILE A 40 -7.71 21.29 1.21
C ILE A 40 -8.81 22.11 1.88
N ARG A 41 -9.33 21.64 3.01
CA ARG A 41 -10.38 22.32 3.78
C ARG A 41 -9.82 23.42 4.66
N ASN A 42 -8.78 23.09 5.40
CA ASN A 42 -8.15 23.97 6.35
C ASN A 42 -6.91 24.62 5.71
N LYS A 43 -6.98 25.94 5.56
CA LYS A 43 -5.89 26.76 4.99
C LYS A 43 -5.03 27.43 6.07
N ASP A 44 -5.10 26.95 7.30
CA ASP A 44 -4.27 27.43 8.39
C ASP A 44 -2.78 27.31 8.04
N GLU A 45 -2.03 28.39 8.30
CA GLU A 45 -0.63 28.46 7.90
C GLU A 45 0.27 27.50 8.69
N GLU A 46 -0.02 27.31 9.98
CA GLU A 46 0.75 26.37 10.81
C GLU A 46 0.52 24.92 10.38
N LEU A 47 -0.71 24.57 9.99
CA LEU A 47 -1.02 23.29 9.41
C LEU A 47 -0.25 23.06 8.09
N HIS A 48 -0.27 24.05 7.20
CA HIS A 48 0.46 23.98 5.94
C HIS A 48 1.98 23.92 6.16
N LYS A 49 2.49 24.68 7.13
CA LYS A 49 3.91 24.63 7.51
C LYS A 49 4.31 23.25 8.03
N PHE A 50 3.45 22.61 8.84
CA PHE A 50 3.66 21.23 9.29
C PHE A 50 3.79 20.26 8.11
N PHE A 51 2.88 20.30 7.15
CA PHE A 51 2.91 19.39 6.00
C PHE A 51 3.98 19.73 4.96
N ARG A 52 4.58 20.91 4.98
CA ARG A 52 5.74 21.22 4.15
C ARG A 52 7.02 20.53 4.65
N ALA A 53 7.10 20.19 5.92
CA ALA A 53 8.23 19.46 6.47
C ALA A 53 8.27 18.01 5.96
N GLY A 54 9.47 17.49 5.74
CA GLY A 54 9.64 16.10 5.35
C GLY A 54 11.09 15.74 5.07
N PRO A 55 11.47 14.47 5.28
CA PRO A 55 12.86 14.02 5.13
C PRO A 55 13.39 14.16 3.70
N ALA A 56 12.52 14.11 2.70
CA ALA A 56 12.86 14.31 1.29
C ALA A 56 12.58 15.73 0.78
N GLY A 57 12.23 16.67 1.68
CA GLY A 57 11.99 18.06 1.31
C GLY A 57 13.28 18.77 0.88
N ILE A 58 13.13 19.94 0.30
CA ILE A 58 14.26 20.77 -0.12
C ILE A 58 14.99 21.26 1.12
N ARG A 59 16.28 20.99 1.20
CA ARG A 59 17.11 21.50 2.29
C ARG A 59 17.27 23.00 2.17
N THR A 60 17.24 23.67 3.30
CA THR A 60 17.60 25.09 3.34
C THR A 60 19.05 25.29 2.89
N THR A 61 19.33 26.42 2.23
CA THR A 61 20.68 26.83 1.87
C THR A 61 21.43 27.46 3.05
N GLN A 62 20.78 27.65 4.17
CA GLN A 62 21.40 28.23 5.37
C GLN A 62 22.42 27.25 5.94
N ALA A 63 23.67 27.70 6.10
CA ALA A 63 24.75 26.91 6.64
C ALA A 63 24.38 26.35 8.04
N PHE A 64 24.75 25.08 8.27
CA PHE A 64 24.51 24.33 9.51
C PHE A 64 23.03 24.09 9.87
N SER A 65 22.06 24.51 9.03
CA SER A 65 20.66 24.20 9.24
C SER A 65 20.37 22.73 8.93
N GLN A 66 19.56 22.09 9.77
CA GLN A 66 19.00 20.76 9.54
C GLN A 66 17.57 20.83 8.98
N ASP A 67 17.08 22.03 8.70
CA ASP A 67 15.73 22.21 8.17
C ASP A 67 15.61 21.62 6.76
N CYS A 68 14.56 20.86 6.55
CA CYS A 68 14.26 20.21 5.28
C CYS A 68 12.78 20.44 4.99
N ARG A 69 12.46 21.43 4.16
CA ARG A 69 11.09 21.85 3.88
C ARG A 69 10.86 22.06 2.39
N TRP A 70 9.61 21.87 2.03
CA TRP A 70 9.08 22.25 0.73
C TRP A 70 8.56 23.70 0.78
N ASP A 71 8.62 24.40 -0.36
CA ASP A 71 8.09 25.79 -0.44
C ASP A 71 6.56 25.82 -0.28
N SER A 72 5.88 24.77 -0.73
CA SER A 72 4.43 24.65 -0.65
C SER A 72 3.99 23.23 -0.30
N VAL A 73 2.78 23.07 0.17
CA VAL A 73 2.10 21.78 0.21
C VAL A 73 1.77 21.31 -1.21
N ASP A 74 1.54 20.02 -1.37
CA ASP A 74 1.05 19.43 -2.60
C ASP A 74 -0.49 19.31 -2.49
N ASP A 75 -1.19 20.27 -3.05
CA ASP A 75 -2.64 20.31 -3.12
C ASP A 75 -3.19 20.02 -4.52
N ASP A 76 -2.34 19.62 -5.46
CA ASP A 76 -2.73 19.14 -6.77
C ASP A 76 -3.40 17.76 -6.65
N ARG A 77 -4.71 17.74 -6.91
CA ARG A 77 -5.54 16.54 -6.87
C ARG A 77 -5.78 15.90 -8.24
N VAL A 78 -5.16 16.45 -9.27
CA VAL A 78 -5.23 15.91 -10.64
C VAL A 78 -4.00 15.06 -10.95
N SER A 79 -2.81 15.59 -10.73
CA SER A 79 -1.54 14.93 -11.06
C SER A 79 -0.59 14.73 -9.87
N GLY A 80 -0.95 15.26 -8.72
CA GLY A 80 -0.16 15.19 -7.49
C GLY A 80 -0.07 13.80 -6.87
N CYS A 81 0.52 13.74 -5.69
CA CYS A 81 0.73 12.49 -4.94
C CYS A 81 -0.59 11.86 -4.45
N ILE A 82 -1.54 12.68 -3.98
CA ILE A 82 -2.90 12.26 -3.65
C ILE A 82 -3.82 12.84 -4.73
N ARG A 83 -4.56 11.98 -5.40
CA ARG A 83 -5.47 12.36 -6.48
C ARG A 83 -6.93 12.25 -6.05
N ASN A 84 -7.79 13.04 -6.67
CA ASN A 84 -9.23 12.89 -6.51
C ASN A 84 -9.73 11.62 -7.24
N LYS A 85 -10.99 11.28 -7.01
CA LYS A 85 -11.61 10.07 -7.56
C LYS A 85 -11.55 10.02 -9.09
N GLU A 86 -11.78 11.15 -9.75
CA GLU A 86 -11.81 11.27 -11.22
C GLU A 86 -10.44 11.05 -11.86
N ASN A 87 -9.37 11.33 -11.11
CA ASN A 87 -7.98 11.20 -11.56
C ASN A 87 -7.25 10.05 -10.85
N ALA A 88 -7.98 9.10 -10.27
CA ALA A 88 -7.40 7.93 -9.62
C ALA A 88 -6.53 7.15 -10.61
N ILE A 89 -5.37 6.65 -10.13
CA ILE A 89 -4.45 5.85 -10.94
C ILE A 89 -5.08 4.52 -11.33
N SER A 90 -5.93 3.97 -10.45
CA SER A 90 -6.70 2.75 -10.68
C SER A 90 -8.11 2.95 -10.13
N GLN A 91 -9.10 2.39 -10.82
CA GLN A 91 -10.49 2.38 -10.36
C GLN A 91 -10.73 1.30 -9.30
N GLU A 92 -9.88 0.28 -9.27
CA GLU A 92 -9.95 -0.84 -8.35
C GLU A 92 -8.87 -0.71 -7.27
N GLY A 93 -9.14 -1.30 -6.10
CA GLY A 93 -8.15 -1.43 -5.06
C GLY A 93 -7.05 -2.43 -5.43
N GLY A 94 -5.94 -2.42 -4.68
CA GLY A 94 -4.80 -3.31 -4.93
C GLY A 94 -4.98 -4.72 -4.36
N LEU A 95 -6.18 -5.09 -3.89
CA LEU A 95 -6.52 -6.40 -3.35
C LEU A 95 -7.79 -6.91 -4.02
N ALA A 96 -7.81 -8.19 -4.36
CA ALA A 96 -8.99 -8.86 -4.87
C ALA A 96 -9.30 -10.13 -4.06
N VAL A 97 -10.57 -10.51 -4.00
CA VAL A 97 -11.02 -11.78 -3.41
C VAL A 97 -11.30 -12.74 -4.55
N LEU A 98 -10.64 -13.89 -4.53
CA LEU A 98 -10.81 -14.95 -5.52
C LEU A 98 -11.41 -16.19 -4.86
N PHE A 99 -12.18 -16.94 -5.65
CA PHE A 99 -12.78 -18.21 -5.25
C PHE A 99 -12.36 -19.30 -6.22
N GLY A 100 -12.17 -20.51 -5.71
CA GLY A 100 -11.80 -21.65 -6.54
C GLY A 100 -11.80 -22.96 -5.76
N ASN A 101 -11.39 -24.03 -6.40
CA ASN A 101 -11.38 -25.37 -5.81
C ASN A 101 -10.40 -25.52 -4.62
N ILE A 102 -9.34 -24.70 -4.58
CA ILE A 102 -8.40 -24.64 -3.45
C ILE A 102 -8.90 -23.69 -2.36
N ALA A 103 -9.56 -22.61 -2.74
CA ALA A 103 -10.04 -21.57 -1.84
C ALA A 103 -11.57 -21.41 -1.98
N LYS A 104 -12.33 -22.40 -1.51
CA LYS A 104 -13.80 -22.43 -1.62
C LYS A 104 -14.47 -21.28 -0.89
N ASP A 105 -13.91 -20.90 0.24
CA ASP A 105 -14.40 -19.80 1.08
C ASP A 105 -13.76 -18.46 0.73
N GLY A 106 -12.96 -18.43 -0.35
CA GLY A 106 -12.25 -17.26 -0.84
C GLY A 106 -10.80 -17.17 -0.36
N CYS A 107 -10.01 -16.42 -1.12
CA CYS A 107 -8.66 -16.02 -0.76
C CYS A 107 -8.42 -14.57 -1.17
N ILE A 108 -7.46 -13.93 -0.53
CA ILE A 108 -7.05 -12.56 -0.86
C ILE A 108 -5.82 -12.63 -1.77
N VAL A 109 -5.89 -11.89 -2.86
CA VAL A 109 -4.75 -11.70 -3.75
C VAL A 109 -4.38 -10.22 -3.82
N LYS A 110 -3.09 -9.92 -3.77
CA LYS A 110 -2.57 -8.59 -4.02
C LYS A 110 -2.39 -8.42 -5.53
N THR A 111 -3.18 -7.54 -6.12
CA THR A 111 -3.12 -7.20 -7.56
C THR A 111 -2.26 -5.96 -7.83
N ALA A 112 -2.02 -5.12 -6.80
CA ALA A 112 -1.20 -3.93 -6.95
C ALA A 112 0.23 -4.27 -7.38
N GLY A 113 0.67 -3.66 -8.49
CA GLY A 113 2.01 -3.86 -9.05
C GLY A 113 2.21 -5.19 -9.78
N VAL A 114 1.14 -5.93 -10.02
CA VAL A 114 1.13 -7.15 -10.83
C VAL A 114 0.62 -6.81 -12.23
N ASP A 115 1.40 -7.16 -13.24
CA ASP A 115 1.01 -6.96 -14.65
C ASP A 115 -0.23 -7.79 -14.98
N GLU A 116 -1.20 -7.17 -15.67
CA GLU A 116 -2.47 -7.83 -16.01
C GLU A 116 -2.28 -9.05 -16.92
N SER A 117 -1.22 -9.09 -17.71
CA SER A 117 -0.90 -10.22 -18.59
C SER A 117 -0.65 -11.53 -17.83
N ILE A 118 -0.26 -11.44 -16.55
CA ILE A 118 0.00 -12.62 -15.70
C ILE A 118 -1.12 -12.92 -14.70
N TRP A 119 -2.25 -12.20 -14.74
CA TRP A 119 -3.39 -12.48 -13.86
C TRP A 119 -3.99 -13.88 -14.12
N LYS A 120 -3.84 -14.39 -15.32
CA LYS A 120 -4.16 -15.78 -15.65
C LYS A 120 -2.87 -16.51 -15.96
N PHE A 121 -2.46 -17.40 -15.07
CA PHE A 121 -1.24 -18.14 -15.18
C PHE A 121 -1.49 -19.64 -14.97
N THR A 122 -0.85 -20.48 -15.77
CA THR A 122 -0.90 -21.94 -15.64
C THR A 122 0.53 -22.45 -15.60
N GLY A 123 0.85 -23.21 -14.57
CA GLY A 123 2.20 -23.74 -14.40
C GLY A 123 2.23 -24.96 -13.48
N ARG A 124 3.36 -25.66 -13.46
CA ARG A 124 3.60 -26.77 -12.55
C ARG A 124 3.78 -26.23 -11.12
N ALA A 125 2.99 -26.73 -10.18
CA ALA A 125 3.12 -26.39 -8.78
C ALA A 125 4.38 -27.03 -8.16
N ILE A 126 5.15 -26.25 -7.43
CA ILE A 126 6.22 -26.68 -6.53
C ILE A 126 5.78 -26.33 -5.11
N VAL A 127 5.63 -27.33 -4.27
CA VAL A 127 5.08 -27.19 -2.93
C VAL A 127 6.20 -27.22 -1.89
N PHE A 128 6.19 -26.27 -0.97
CA PHE A 128 7.07 -26.18 0.20
C PHE A 128 6.24 -26.15 1.48
N GLU A 129 6.80 -26.69 2.55
CA GLU A 129 6.10 -26.82 3.84
C GLU A 129 6.36 -25.65 4.80
N SER A 130 7.28 -24.75 4.41
CA SER A 130 7.60 -23.52 5.17
C SER A 130 8.16 -22.45 4.24
N GLN A 131 8.22 -21.22 4.73
CA GLN A 131 8.89 -20.12 4.04
C GLN A 131 10.38 -20.40 3.87
N GLU A 132 11.02 -20.94 4.88
CA GLU A 132 12.45 -21.27 4.88
C GLU A 132 12.78 -22.31 3.82
N ASP A 133 11.97 -23.37 3.71
CA ASP A 133 12.11 -24.40 2.66
C ASP A 133 11.92 -23.80 1.26
N ALA A 134 10.96 -22.88 1.11
CA ALA A 134 10.75 -22.18 -0.15
C ALA A 134 11.95 -21.31 -0.54
N VAL A 135 12.49 -20.54 0.39
CA VAL A 135 13.71 -19.74 0.17
C VAL A 135 14.88 -20.63 -0.23
N ALA A 136 15.13 -21.70 0.52
CA ALA A 136 16.20 -22.66 0.20
C ALA A 136 15.99 -23.32 -1.17
N GLY A 137 14.75 -23.66 -1.51
CA GLY A 137 14.38 -24.23 -2.81
C GLY A 137 14.58 -23.28 -3.98
N ILE A 138 14.23 -22.00 -3.81
CA ILE A 138 14.42 -20.95 -4.82
C ILE A 138 15.91 -20.74 -5.05
N LEU A 139 16.67 -20.44 -3.99
CA LEU A 139 18.13 -20.21 -4.06
C LEU A 139 18.89 -21.45 -4.55
N GLY A 140 18.42 -22.65 -4.20
CA GLY A 140 18.95 -23.93 -4.67
C GLY A 140 18.51 -24.34 -6.09
N SER A 141 17.89 -23.44 -6.85
CA SER A 141 17.45 -23.66 -8.25
C SER A 141 16.46 -24.82 -8.45
N LYS A 142 15.70 -25.21 -7.41
CA LYS A 142 14.60 -26.17 -7.53
C LYS A 142 13.40 -25.56 -8.25
N VAL A 143 13.19 -24.24 -8.09
CA VAL A 143 12.17 -23.49 -8.81
C VAL A 143 12.72 -23.07 -10.17
N LYS A 144 11.90 -23.19 -11.18
CA LYS A 144 12.19 -22.84 -12.58
C LYS A 144 11.16 -21.85 -13.08
N GLU A 145 11.50 -21.13 -14.15
CA GLU A 145 10.53 -20.35 -14.90
C GLU A 145 9.29 -21.18 -15.24
N GLY A 146 8.11 -20.61 -15.13
CA GLY A 146 6.84 -21.27 -15.37
C GLY A 146 6.32 -22.12 -14.20
N HIS A 147 7.01 -22.19 -13.07
CA HIS A 147 6.49 -22.84 -11.87
C HIS A 147 5.57 -21.92 -11.05
N VAL A 148 4.62 -22.54 -10.35
CA VAL A 148 3.81 -21.90 -9.29
C VAL A 148 4.35 -22.35 -7.94
N VAL A 149 4.90 -21.45 -7.18
CA VAL A 149 5.40 -21.74 -5.82
C VAL A 149 4.24 -21.74 -4.84
N VAL A 150 4.04 -22.85 -4.15
CA VAL A 150 3.01 -23.01 -3.12
C VAL A 150 3.71 -23.25 -1.79
N ILE A 151 3.40 -22.40 -0.79
CA ILE A 151 3.93 -22.53 0.56
C ILE A 151 2.74 -22.89 1.46
N ARG A 152 2.89 -23.99 2.22
CA ARG A 152 1.85 -24.48 3.13
C ARG A 152 2.22 -24.20 4.58
N TYR A 153 1.23 -24.32 5.45
CA TYR A 153 1.34 -24.26 6.92
C TYR A 153 1.83 -22.92 7.50
N GLU A 154 1.86 -21.86 6.70
CA GLU A 154 2.20 -20.51 7.14
C GLU A 154 0.96 -19.62 7.40
N GLY A 155 -0.24 -20.17 7.19
CA GLY A 155 -1.49 -19.45 7.41
C GLY A 155 -1.91 -19.39 8.89
N PRO A 156 -2.96 -18.60 9.22
CA PRO A 156 -3.42 -18.42 10.59
C PRO A 156 -4.15 -19.65 11.17
N LYS A 157 -4.71 -20.53 10.32
CA LYS A 157 -5.44 -21.72 10.75
C LYS A 157 -4.48 -22.91 10.79
N GLY A 158 -4.09 -23.32 11.99
CA GLY A 158 -3.19 -24.46 12.22
C GLY A 158 -1.72 -24.18 11.96
N GLY A 159 -1.36 -22.92 11.73
CA GLY A 159 0.02 -22.46 11.56
C GLY A 159 0.33 -21.25 12.44
N PRO A 160 1.55 -20.68 12.31
CA PRO A 160 2.00 -19.54 13.13
C PRO A 160 1.29 -18.21 12.79
N GLY A 161 0.48 -18.18 11.76
CA GLY A 161 -0.03 -17.00 11.13
C GLY A 161 0.77 -16.62 9.88
N MET A 162 0.21 -15.78 9.03
CA MET A 162 0.88 -15.38 7.81
C MET A 162 2.09 -14.50 8.11
N GLN A 163 3.26 -15.02 7.82
CA GLN A 163 4.49 -14.25 7.84
C GLN A 163 4.57 -13.34 6.61
N GLU A 164 5.41 -12.32 6.69
CA GLU A 164 5.73 -11.52 5.51
C GLU A 164 6.54 -12.36 4.51
N MET A 165 5.99 -12.53 3.30
CA MET A 165 6.60 -13.36 2.25
C MET A 165 7.48 -12.54 1.30
N LEU A 166 8.19 -11.53 1.82
CA LEU A 166 9.05 -10.67 1.01
C LEU A 166 10.25 -11.42 0.42
N TYR A 167 10.90 -12.27 1.22
CA TYR A 167 12.10 -13.00 0.77
C TYR A 167 11.84 -13.94 -0.42
N PRO A 168 10.85 -14.85 -0.38
CA PRO A 168 10.56 -15.71 -1.52
C PRO A 168 10.29 -14.92 -2.81
N THR A 169 9.44 -13.87 -2.73
CA THR A 169 9.08 -13.06 -3.90
C THR A 169 10.26 -12.24 -4.44
N SER A 170 11.09 -11.69 -3.54
CA SER A 170 12.28 -10.93 -3.93
C SER A 170 13.32 -11.81 -4.61
N TYR A 171 13.54 -13.02 -4.10
CA TYR A 171 14.50 -13.97 -4.72
C TYR A 171 14.02 -14.47 -6.07
N LEU A 172 12.73 -14.81 -6.23
CA LEU A 172 12.17 -15.16 -7.54
C LEU A 172 12.43 -14.05 -8.57
N LYS A 173 12.10 -12.81 -8.21
CA LYS A 173 12.33 -11.65 -9.08
C LYS A 173 13.82 -11.43 -9.39
N SER A 174 14.70 -11.58 -8.39
CA SER A 174 16.15 -11.40 -8.57
C SER A 174 16.78 -12.45 -9.45
N MET A 175 16.20 -13.66 -9.48
CA MET A 175 16.67 -14.78 -10.30
C MET A 175 16.02 -14.80 -11.69
N GLY A 176 15.12 -13.86 -11.99
CA GLY A 176 14.43 -13.79 -13.29
C GLY A 176 13.38 -14.89 -13.48
N LEU A 177 12.78 -15.38 -12.41
CA LEU A 177 11.78 -16.47 -12.39
C LEU A 177 10.36 -15.92 -12.28
#